data_f6ab6f1cbf07d5d28d0b3ee71f8b1c0b
#
_entry.id   f6ab6f1cbf07d5d28d0b3ee71f8b1c0b
#
_cell.length_a   1.000
_cell.length_b   1.000
_cell.length_c   1.000
_cell.angle_alpha   90.00
_cell.angle_beta   90.00
_cell.angle_gamma   90.00
#
_symmetry.space_group_name_H-M   'P 1'
#
loop_
_entity.id
_entity.type
_entity.pdbx_description
1 polymer ?
#
loop_
_entity_poly.entity_id
_entity_poly.type
_entity_poly.pdbx_seq_one_letter_code
_entity_poly.pdbx_strand_id
1 'polypeptide(L)'
;MIIKIISIGNKLNTWEQDSINFYLKQLPKNLKIEFVNLKSHQNPNYSESEVVKKESQLIMSKLSKDDFIIAFDMNGDQICSKKFSDLIFNNQESDKTITFVIGGSFGLSSEIKDNSNKVLSASLFTFPHRLFRLILVEQIYRAHTIVNNMPYHKW
;
A
#
# COMPACT_ATOMS: atom_id res chain seq x y z
N MET A 1 -3.61 -3.12 -16.11
CA MET A 1 -2.69 -3.02 -14.96
C MET A 1 -3.43 -3.34 -13.68
N ILE A 2 -2.84 -4.15 -12.82
CA ILE A 2 -3.38 -4.49 -11.51
C ILE A 2 -2.44 -3.95 -10.42
N ILE A 3 -3.00 -3.24 -9.47
CA ILE A 3 -2.33 -2.82 -8.24
C ILE A 3 -3.01 -3.53 -7.09
N LYS A 4 -2.24 -4.25 -6.29
CA LYS A 4 -2.73 -4.96 -5.11
C LYS A 4 -2.33 -4.18 -3.85
N ILE A 5 -3.24 -4.03 -2.91
CA ILE A 5 -2.96 -3.44 -1.60
C ILE A 5 -3.25 -4.49 -0.54
N ILE A 6 -2.21 -5.01 0.07
CA ILE A 6 -2.29 -5.94 1.20
C ILE A 6 -2.15 -5.12 2.48
N SER A 7 -3.10 -5.20 3.37
CA SER A 7 -3.05 -4.48 4.64
C SER A 7 -3.55 -5.31 5.81
N ILE A 8 -2.90 -5.13 6.94
CA ILE A 8 -3.33 -5.69 8.23
C ILE A 8 -4.18 -4.64 8.94
N GLY A 9 -5.33 -5.05 9.45
CA GLY A 9 -6.15 -4.16 10.27
C GLY A 9 -7.64 -4.44 10.19
N ASN A 10 -8.41 -3.55 10.77
CA ASN A 10 -9.86 -3.64 10.82
C ASN A 10 -10.51 -3.27 9.48
N LYS A 11 -11.77 -3.67 9.32
CA LYS A 11 -12.59 -3.21 8.19
C LYS A 11 -12.70 -1.69 8.18
N LEU A 12 -12.81 -1.13 6.98
CA LEU A 12 -13.05 0.29 6.78
C LEU A 12 -14.45 0.67 7.30
N ASN A 13 -14.54 1.86 7.87
CA ASN A 13 -15.82 2.49 8.17
C ASN A 13 -16.47 2.99 6.87
N THR A 14 -17.77 3.29 6.94
CA THR A 14 -18.51 3.77 5.77
C THR A 14 -17.90 5.00 5.12
N TRP A 15 -17.47 5.99 5.91
CA TRP A 15 -16.87 7.21 5.36
C TRP A 15 -15.51 6.95 4.69
N GLU A 16 -14.70 6.05 5.21
CA GLU A 16 -13.42 5.66 4.60
C GLU A 16 -13.66 4.92 3.28
N GLN A 17 -14.63 3.98 3.29
CA GLN A 17 -14.99 3.23 2.10
C GLN A 17 -15.57 4.13 1.00
N ASP A 18 -16.44 5.07 1.37
CA ASP A 18 -17.02 6.05 0.43
C ASP A 18 -15.92 6.95 -0.16
N SER A 19 -14.97 7.38 0.66
CA SER A 19 -13.84 8.20 0.22
C SER A 19 -12.92 7.44 -0.73
N ILE A 20 -12.62 6.17 -0.44
CA ILE A 20 -11.85 5.30 -1.35
C ILE A 20 -12.61 5.12 -2.67
N ASN A 21 -13.90 4.83 -2.62
CA ASN A 21 -14.73 4.65 -3.80
C ASN A 21 -14.80 5.91 -4.68
N PHE A 22 -14.74 7.08 -4.06
CA PHE A 22 -14.67 8.36 -4.80
C PHE A 22 -13.47 8.39 -5.76
N TYR A 23 -12.30 7.94 -5.33
CA TYR A 23 -11.12 7.87 -6.19
C TYR A 23 -11.16 6.70 -7.15
N LEU A 24 -11.60 5.51 -6.70
CA LEU A 24 -11.67 4.32 -7.55
C LEU A 24 -12.54 4.53 -8.79
N LYS A 25 -13.65 5.23 -8.65
CA LYS A 25 -14.56 5.53 -9.78
C LYS A 25 -13.94 6.42 -10.86
N GLN A 26 -12.90 7.16 -10.52
CA GLN A 26 -12.21 8.06 -11.44
C GLN A 26 -11.03 7.40 -12.16
N LEU A 27 -10.65 6.19 -11.74
CA LEU A 27 -9.60 5.42 -12.41
C LEU A 27 -10.10 4.83 -13.73
N PRO A 28 -9.23 4.72 -14.75
CA PRO A 28 -9.60 4.11 -16.00
C PRO A 28 -9.87 2.60 -15.82
N LYS A 29 -10.69 2.03 -16.70
CA LYS A 29 -11.10 0.62 -16.62
C LYS A 29 -9.94 -0.39 -16.70
N ASN A 30 -8.83 0.01 -17.29
CA ASN A 30 -7.62 -0.81 -17.43
C ASN A 30 -6.68 -0.74 -16.21
N LEU A 31 -7.01 0.08 -15.20
CA LEU A 31 -6.29 0.18 -13.94
C LEU A 31 -7.20 -0.28 -12.80
N LYS A 32 -6.91 -1.43 -12.22
CA LYS A 32 -7.70 -2.01 -11.12
C LYS A 32 -6.89 -2.03 -9.84
N ILE A 33 -7.52 -1.65 -8.74
CA ILE A 33 -6.96 -1.79 -7.40
C ILE A 33 -7.68 -2.94 -6.68
N GLU A 34 -6.92 -3.93 -6.26
CA GLU A 34 -7.41 -5.07 -5.49
C GLU A 34 -6.99 -4.93 -4.03
N PHE A 35 -7.94 -5.03 -3.11
CA PHE A 35 -7.68 -4.95 -1.68
C PHE A 35 -7.66 -6.35 -1.06
N VAL A 36 -6.59 -6.65 -0.34
CA VAL A 36 -6.44 -7.86 0.47
C VAL A 36 -6.32 -7.42 1.93
N ASN A 37 -7.46 -7.40 2.61
CA ASN A 37 -7.53 -7.00 4.01
C ASN A 37 -7.35 -8.23 4.89
N LEU A 38 -6.27 -8.25 5.66
CA LEU A 38 -5.91 -9.33 6.57
C LEU A 38 -6.21 -8.93 8.00
N LYS A 39 -6.72 -9.88 8.77
CA LYS A 39 -7.05 -9.65 10.18
C LYS A 39 -5.79 -9.42 11.00
N SER A 40 -5.83 -8.43 11.89
CA SER A 40 -4.78 -8.25 12.88
C SER A 40 -4.74 -9.43 13.86
N HIS A 41 -3.52 -9.85 14.22
CA HIS A 41 -3.27 -10.86 15.26
C HIS A 41 -2.96 -10.24 16.61
N GLN A 42 -3.17 -8.94 16.78
CA GLN A 42 -2.97 -8.26 18.07
C GLN A 42 -3.84 -8.90 19.15
N ASN A 43 -3.18 -9.36 20.21
CA ASN A 43 -3.82 -10.08 21.32
C ASN A 43 -3.01 -9.79 22.60
N PRO A 44 -3.67 -9.52 23.74
CA PRO A 44 -2.98 -9.29 25.01
C PRO A 44 -2.04 -10.44 25.44
N ASN A 45 -2.31 -11.66 24.97
CA ASN A 45 -1.51 -12.85 25.29
C ASN A 45 -0.28 -13.04 24.40
N TYR A 46 -0.12 -12.21 23.36
CA TYR A 46 1.01 -12.28 22.44
C TYR A 46 1.97 -11.09 22.64
N SER A 47 3.26 -11.36 22.55
CA SER A 47 4.27 -10.30 22.44
C SER A 47 4.16 -9.60 21.09
N GLU A 48 4.73 -8.40 20.98
CA GLU A 48 4.78 -7.67 19.70
C GLU A 48 5.44 -8.51 18.61
N SER A 49 6.54 -9.19 18.92
CA SER A 49 7.25 -10.04 17.97
C SER A 49 6.43 -11.24 17.50
N GLU A 50 5.63 -11.84 18.37
CA GLU A 50 4.71 -12.92 18.00
C GLU A 50 3.60 -12.43 17.06
N VAL A 51 3.03 -11.25 17.32
CA VAL A 51 2.03 -10.63 16.46
C VAL A 51 2.62 -10.34 15.09
N VAL A 52 3.78 -9.69 15.04
CA VAL A 52 4.48 -9.38 13.77
C VAL A 52 4.79 -10.66 12.98
N LYS A 53 5.23 -11.72 13.65
CA LYS A 53 5.52 -13.00 13.00
C LYS A 53 4.27 -13.62 12.36
N LYS A 54 3.15 -13.64 13.09
CA LYS A 54 1.88 -14.19 12.59
C LYS A 54 1.35 -13.38 11.41
N GLU A 55 1.38 -12.07 11.51
CA GLU A 55 0.95 -11.15 10.45
C GLU A 55 1.86 -11.26 9.22
N SER A 56 3.18 -11.42 9.43
CA SER A 56 4.15 -11.65 8.36
C SER A 56 3.85 -12.93 7.57
N GLN A 57 3.52 -14.02 8.25
CA GLN A 57 3.15 -15.29 7.61
C GLN A 57 1.90 -15.13 6.72
N LEU A 58 0.90 -14.39 7.20
CA LEU A 58 -0.29 -14.08 6.40
C LEU A 58 0.04 -13.25 5.16
N ILE A 59 0.82 -12.19 5.32
CA ILE A 59 1.23 -11.34 4.22
C ILE A 59 2.00 -12.15 3.17
N MET A 60 3.01 -12.92 3.61
CA MET A 60 3.82 -13.75 2.71
C MET A 60 2.97 -14.72 1.91
N SER A 61 1.90 -15.29 2.50
CA SER A 61 0.98 -16.19 1.81
C SER A 61 0.19 -15.53 0.66
N LYS A 62 0.12 -14.19 0.63
CA LYS A 62 -0.60 -13.39 -0.37
C LYS A 62 0.31 -12.78 -1.43
N LEU A 63 1.62 -12.86 -1.24
CA LEU A 63 2.60 -12.35 -2.20
C LEU A 63 2.88 -13.40 -3.27
N SER A 64 3.09 -12.94 -4.50
CA SER A 64 3.56 -13.75 -5.61
C SER A 64 5.02 -13.43 -5.93
N LYS A 65 5.74 -14.39 -6.49
CA LYS A 65 7.12 -14.18 -6.98
C LYS A 65 7.20 -13.15 -8.11
N ASP A 66 6.09 -12.98 -8.83
CA ASP A 66 5.99 -12.05 -9.95
C ASP A 66 5.49 -10.67 -9.53
N ASP A 67 5.24 -10.46 -8.24
CA ASP A 67 4.85 -9.15 -7.72
C ASP A 67 6.07 -8.21 -7.64
N PHE A 68 5.87 -6.93 -8.02
CA PHE A 68 6.77 -5.85 -7.64
C PHE A 68 6.31 -5.30 -6.28
N ILE A 69 7.01 -5.65 -5.23
CA ILE A 69 6.57 -5.42 -3.86
C ILE A 69 7.12 -4.10 -3.32
N ILE A 70 6.21 -3.25 -2.85
CA ILE A 70 6.51 -1.98 -2.19
C ILE A 70 5.96 -2.05 -0.77
N ALA A 71 6.83 -2.19 0.21
CA ALA A 71 6.45 -2.19 1.62
C ALA A 71 6.48 -0.77 2.19
N PHE A 72 5.54 -0.45 3.08
CA PHE A 72 5.56 0.80 3.82
C PHE A 72 6.06 0.58 5.25
N ASP A 73 7.09 1.31 5.59
CA ASP A 73 7.70 1.32 6.92
C ASP A 73 8.18 2.75 7.24
N MET A 74 8.06 3.15 8.50
CA MET A 74 8.45 4.51 8.91
C MET A 74 9.94 4.82 8.68
N ASN A 75 10.77 3.78 8.61
CA ASN A 75 12.22 3.90 8.34
C ASN A 75 12.56 3.74 6.84
N GLY A 76 11.56 3.63 5.97
CA GLY A 76 11.75 3.55 4.53
C GLY A 76 12.15 4.88 3.90
N ASP A 77 12.46 4.85 2.62
CA ASP A 77 12.81 6.04 1.84
C ASP A 77 11.59 6.92 1.60
N GLN A 78 11.76 8.23 1.72
CA GLN A 78 10.74 9.21 1.35
C GLN A 78 10.88 9.60 -0.11
N ILE A 79 9.76 9.63 -0.81
CA ILE A 79 9.69 10.09 -2.20
C ILE A 79 8.53 11.07 -2.38
N CYS A 80 8.67 11.99 -3.33
CA CYS A 80 7.57 12.88 -3.68
C CYS A 80 6.57 12.19 -4.61
N SER A 81 5.37 12.76 -4.75
CA SER A 81 4.30 12.20 -5.58
C SER A 81 4.70 11.99 -7.05
N LYS A 82 5.59 12.84 -7.59
CA LYS A 82 6.12 12.64 -8.95
C LYS A 82 6.96 11.38 -9.04
N LYS A 83 7.90 11.16 -8.13
CA LYS A 83 8.72 9.94 -8.09
C LYS A 83 7.86 8.70 -7.82
N PHE A 84 6.81 8.83 -7.02
CA PHE A 84 5.84 7.77 -6.80
C PHE A 84 5.08 7.42 -8.10
N SER A 85 4.68 8.43 -8.86
CA SER A 85 4.07 8.24 -10.18
C SER A 85 5.01 7.51 -11.14
N ASP A 86 6.28 7.92 -11.19
CA ASP A 86 7.28 7.25 -12.04
C ASP A 86 7.50 5.79 -11.61
N LEU A 87 7.52 5.53 -10.32
CA LEU A 87 7.65 4.18 -9.76
C LEU A 87 6.50 3.26 -10.18
N ILE A 88 5.28 3.76 -10.25
CA ILE A 88 4.10 2.97 -10.63
C ILE A 88 3.99 2.80 -12.14
N PHE A 89 4.14 3.87 -12.91
CA PHE A 89 3.74 3.88 -14.32
C PHE A 89 4.90 3.87 -15.31
N ASN A 90 6.09 4.30 -14.91
CA ASN A 90 7.28 4.35 -15.77
C ASN A 90 8.33 3.29 -15.40
N ASN A 91 7.95 2.33 -14.57
CA ASN A 91 8.85 1.23 -14.19
C ASN A 91 9.05 0.29 -15.39
N GLN A 92 10.29 -0.14 -15.62
CA GLN A 92 10.66 -1.11 -16.67
C GLN A 92 10.04 -2.49 -16.43
N GLU A 93 9.47 -2.74 -15.26
CA GLU A 93 8.79 -3.97 -14.89
C GLU A 93 7.26 -3.88 -15.04
N SER A 94 6.79 -3.17 -16.07
CA SER A 94 5.38 -2.85 -16.31
C SER A 94 4.45 -4.05 -16.43
N ASP A 95 4.98 -5.24 -16.63
CA ASP A 95 4.18 -6.48 -16.74
C ASP A 95 3.89 -7.13 -15.38
N LYS A 96 4.53 -6.66 -14.32
CA LYS A 96 4.33 -7.19 -12.96
C LYS A 96 3.16 -6.50 -12.26
N THR A 97 2.47 -7.25 -11.42
CA THR A 97 1.52 -6.67 -10.46
C THR A 97 2.29 -5.86 -9.42
N ILE A 98 1.94 -4.59 -9.25
CA ILE A 98 2.48 -3.79 -8.15
C ILE A 98 1.70 -4.14 -6.89
N THR A 99 2.41 -4.59 -5.87
CA THR A 99 1.80 -4.98 -4.59
C THR A 99 2.33 -4.11 -3.47
N PHE A 100 1.44 -3.28 -2.93
CA PHE A 100 1.73 -2.50 -1.73
C PHE A 100 1.43 -3.31 -0.48
N VAL A 101 2.30 -3.21 0.51
CA VAL A 101 2.17 -3.90 1.79
C VAL A 101 2.15 -2.90 2.93
N ILE A 102 1.06 -2.91 3.69
CA ILE A 102 0.85 -2.07 4.87
C ILE A 102 0.72 -2.99 6.09
N GLY A 103 1.64 -2.85 7.03
CA GLY A 103 1.64 -3.65 8.27
C GLY A 103 0.58 -3.21 9.27
N GLY A 104 0.49 -3.96 10.36
CA GLY A 104 -0.34 -3.64 11.50
C GLY A 104 0.33 -2.65 12.46
N SER A 105 -0.19 -2.59 13.70
CA SER A 105 0.24 -1.60 14.72
C SER A 105 1.71 -1.70 15.10
N PHE A 106 2.32 -2.87 14.97
CA PHE A 106 3.74 -3.11 15.32
C PHE A 106 4.65 -3.16 14.08
N GLY A 107 4.14 -2.75 12.91
CA GLY A 107 4.89 -2.67 11.67
C GLY A 107 5.07 -3.99 10.96
N LEU A 108 6.03 -4.02 10.04
CA LEU A 108 6.37 -5.18 9.21
C LEU A 108 7.61 -5.89 9.74
N SER A 109 7.67 -7.22 9.54
CA SER A 109 8.87 -8.01 9.84
C SER A 109 10.02 -7.67 8.91
N SER A 110 11.24 -7.99 9.35
CA SER A 110 12.44 -7.89 8.49
C SER A 110 12.30 -8.75 7.23
N GLU A 111 11.69 -9.94 7.36
CA GLU A 111 11.46 -10.84 6.23
C GLU A 111 10.64 -10.18 5.12
N ILE A 112 9.55 -9.50 5.46
CA ILE A 112 8.73 -8.77 4.48
C ILE A 112 9.56 -7.66 3.81
N LYS A 113 10.29 -6.87 4.60
CA LYS A 113 11.11 -5.77 4.08
C LYS A 113 12.24 -6.27 3.18
N ASP A 114 12.91 -7.35 3.56
CA ASP A 114 14.00 -7.94 2.78
C ASP A 114 13.51 -8.55 1.46
N ASN A 115 12.27 -9.04 1.42
CA ASN A 115 11.63 -9.56 0.20
C ASN A 115 10.95 -8.46 -0.65
N SER A 116 10.98 -7.21 -0.22
CA SER A 116 10.38 -6.10 -0.94
C SER A 116 11.36 -5.47 -1.92
N ASN A 117 10.88 -5.08 -3.10
CA ASN A 117 11.67 -4.37 -4.10
C ASN A 117 11.96 -2.93 -3.65
N LYS A 118 11.04 -2.34 -2.91
CA LYS A 118 11.18 -1.01 -2.30
C LYS A 118 10.59 -1.01 -0.90
N VAL A 119 11.21 -0.25 -0.01
CA VAL A 119 10.66 0.07 1.31
C VAL A 119 10.54 1.59 1.39
N LEU A 120 9.31 2.07 1.43
CA LEU A 120 8.99 3.49 1.42
C LEU A 120 8.41 3.93 2.76
N SER A 121 8.69 5.16 3.15
CA SER A 121 7.99 5.86 4.21
C SER A 121 6.95 6.80 3.61
N ALA A 122 5.71 6.69 4.05
CA ALA A 122 4.64 7.57 3.60
C ALA A 122 4.85 9.02 4.04
N SER A 123 5.35 9.20 5.26
CA SER A 123 5.55 10.51 5.87
C SER A 123 6.36 10.37 7.16
N LEU A 124 6.93 11.46 7.62
CA LEU A 124 7.46 11.57 9.00
C LEU A 124 6.31 11.63 10.03
N PHE A 125 5.10 12.03 9.61
CA PHE A 125 3.92 11.87 10.43
C PHE A 125 3.48 10.41 10.47
N THR A 126 2.94 9.99 11.62
CA THR A 126 2.30 8.67 11.76
C THR A 126 0.82 8.80 11.43
N PHE A 127 0.30 7.90 10.61
CA PHE A 127 -1.11 7.83 10.25
C PHE A 127 -1.76 6.55 10.79
N PRO A 128 -3.04 6.60 11.22
CA PRO A 128 -3.81 5.38 11.43
C PRO A 128 -3.87 4.56 10.13
N HIS A 129 -3.79 3.24 10.22
CA HIS A 129 -3.73 2.36 9.02
C HIS A 129 -4.92 2.55 8.08
N ARG A 130 -6.11 2.76 8.62
CA ARG A 130 -7.32 3.00 7.81
C ARG A 130 -7.22 4.28 6.99
N LEU A 131 -6.74 5.36 7.63
CA LEU A 131 -6.51 6.63 6.94
C LEU A 131 -5.40 6.49 5.89
N PHE A 132 -4.35 5.76 6.21
CA PHE A 132 -3.25 5.56 5.26
C PHE A 132 -3.69 4.80 4.01
N ARG A 133 -4.59 3.82 4.13
CA ARG A 133 -5.17 3.15 2.95
C ARG A 133 -5.86 4.14 2.01
N LEU A 134 -6.61 5.08 2.55
CA LEU A 134 -7.25 6.15 1.77
C LEU A 134 -6.19 7.06 1.11
N ILE A 135 -5.18 7.48 1.87
CA ILE A 135 -4.08 8.30 1.35
C ILE A 135 -3.36 7.59 0.21
N LEU A 136 -3.08 6.30 0.34
CA LEU A 136 -2.43 5.52 -0.71
C LEU A 136 -3.28 5.45 -1.98
N VAL A 137 -4.58 5.23 -1.86
CA VAL A 137 -5.50 5.23 -3.01
C VAL A 137 -5.54 6.60 -3.68
N GLU A 138 -5.58 7.68 -2.91
CA GLU A 138 -5.49 9.05 -3.45
C GLU A 138 -4.17 9.27 -4.19
N GLN A 139 -3.05 8.82 -3.64
CA GLN A 139 -1.74 8.96 -4.29
C GLN A 139 -1.63 8.12 -5.57
N ILE A 140 -2.26 6.97 -5.65
CA ILE A 140 -2.34 6.19 -6.89
C ILE A 140 -3.16 6.95 -7.95
N TYR A 141 -4.31 7.53 -7.55
CA TYR A 141 -5.10 8.38 -8.43
C TYR A 141 -4.30 9.61 -8.88
N ARG A 142 -3.62 10.30 -7.96
CA ARG A 142 -2.73 11.43 -8.27
C ARG A 142 -1.64 11.03 -9.26
N ALA A 143 -1.00 9.88 -9.05
CA ALA A 143 0.02 9.36 -9.96
C ALA A 143 -0.56 9.14 -11.38
N HIS A 144 -1.77 8.60 -11.48
CA HIS A 144 -2.48 8.48 -12.75
C HIS A 144 -2.72 9.85 -13.41
N THR A 145 -3.11 10.87 -12.65
CA THR A 145 -3.33 12.22 -13.20
C THR A 145 -2.02 12.86 -13.65
N ILE A 146 -0.91 12.58 -12.99
CA ILE A 146 0.41 13.10 -13.37
C ILE A 146 0.84 12.57 -14.74
N VAL A 147 0.82 11.25 -14.95
CA VAL A 147 1.27 10.66 -16.21
C VAL A 147 0.36 11.00 -17.39
N ASN A 148 -0.90 11.33 -17.13
CA ASN A 148 -1.88 11.71 -18.17
C ASN A 148 -2.06 13.22 -18.31
N ASN A 149 -1.24 14.04 -17.66
CA ASN A 149 -1.31 15.50 -17.71
C ASN A 149 -2.70 16.06 -17.38
N MET A 150 -3.39 15.44 -16.43
CA MET A 150 -4.71 15.87 -15.98
C MET A 150 -4.61 17.02 -14.96
N PRO A 151 -5.63 17.89 -14.83
CA PRO A 151 -5.53 19.11 -14.01
C PRO A 151 -5.62 18.87 -12.49
N TYR A 152 -5.84 17.66 -12.03
CA TYR A 152 -6.03 17.36 -10.60
C TYR A 152 -4.80 17.67 -9.74
N HIS A 153 -3.63 17.24 -10.18
CA HIS A 153 -2.40 17.43 -9.42
C HIS A 153 -1.90 18.86 -9.55
N LYS A 154 -1.55 19.44 -8.43
CA LYS A 154 -0.85 20.73 -8.33
C LYS A 154 0.39 20.56 -7.48
N TRP A 155 1.45 21.19 -7.90
CA TRP A 155 2.74 21.15 -7.20
C TRP A 155 2.87 22.35 -6.24
#